data_fe6774d58feeef2a531b419c9970505a
#
_entry.id   fe6774d58feeef2a531b419c9970505a
#
_cell.length_a   1.000
_cell.length_b   1.000
_cell.length_c   1.000
_cell.angle_alpha   90.00
_cell.angle_beta   90.00
_cell.angle_gamma   90.00
#
_symmetry.space_group_name_H-M   'P 1'
#
loop_
_entity.id
_entity.type
_entity.pdbx_description
1 polymer ?
#
loop_
_entity_poly.entity_id
_entity_poly.type
_entity_poly.pdbx_seq_one_letter_code
_entity_poly.pdbx_strand_id
1 'polypeptide(L)'
;MYKKKFFFIVFEGIEGCGKSFQSKKLFKNLKKKGFSVDLTREPGGTKSAEQIRDLILKDYFFKDSKEKFHKYTDTLLYMAARNEHFQNRIKKSIVKKNILICDRFIDSTIAYQVYGKGVDKKFVNLIHKKILGKIKPNVTILLKVKISKALKRLKKRVKKNRYDKFSKNFYVKAQKSFIKIAQKNRKTHIILNSSEDNSDLEKDILNIIMNRIKR
;
A
#
# COMPACT_ATOMS: atom_id res chain seq x y z
N MET A 1 -12.31 18.78 19.96
CA MET A 1 -11.97 19.52 18.72
C MET A 1 -10.73 18.89 18.10
N TYR A 2 -10.71 18.56 16.80
CA TYR A 2 -9.51 17.97 16.15
C TYR A 2 -8.42 19.03 16.06
N LYS A 3 -7.32 18.82 16.77
CA LYS A 3 -6.10 19.64 16.58
C LYS A 3 -5.46 19.22 15.25
N LYS A 4 -5.36 20.14 14.28
CA LYS A 4 -4.78 19.88 12.97
C LYS A 4 -3.33 19.38 13.11
N LYS A 5 -3.12 18.06 12.93
CA LYS A 5 -1.82 17.38 12.97
C LYS A 5 -1.70 16.43 11.78
N PHE A 6 -0.47 16.19 11.33
CA PHE A 6 -0.25 15.16 10.32
C PHE A 6 -0.71 13.80 10.85
N PHE A 7 -1.52 13.09 10.05
CA PHE A 7 -2.01 11.76 10.39
C PHE A 7 -1.92 10.85 9.16
N PHE A 8 -1.12 9.79 9.26
CA PHE A 8 -0.79 8.93 8.14
C PHE A 8 -1.53 7.58 8.22
N ILE A 9 -2.39 7.33 7.23
CA ILE A 9 -3.21 6.13 7.09
C ILE A 9 -2.71 5.34 5.88
N VAL A 10 -2.46 4.04 6.07
CA VAL A 10 -2.03 3.15 4.98
C VAL A 10 -3.02 2.01 4.82
N PHE A 11 -3.32 1.67 3.57
CA PHE A 11 -4.06 0.47 3.21
C PHE A 11 -3.10 -0.57 2.65
N GLU A 12 -3.15 -1.78 3.20
CA GLU A 12 -2.31 -2.90 2.78
C GLU A 12 -3.11 -4.16 2.50
N GLY A 13 -2.49 -5.11 1.81
CA GLY A 13 -3.06 -6.39 1.43
C GLY A 13 -2.75 -6.77 -0.01
N ILE A 14 -3.13 -7.97 -0.42
CA ILE A 14 -2.86 -8.51 -1.77
C ILE A 14 -3.68 -7.77 -2.85
N GLU A 15 -3.34 -8.02 -4.12
CA GLU A 15 -4.16 -7.57 -5.25
C GLU A 15 -5.58 -8.12 -5.15
N GLY A 16 -6.57 -7.35 -5.61
CA GLY A 16 -7.98 -7.73 -5.57
C GLY A 16 -8.65 -7.67 -4.19
N CYS A 17 -7.94 -7.28 -3.11
CA CYS A 17 -8.56 -7.15 -1.78
C CYS A 17 -9.36 -5.85 -1.56
N GLY A 18 -9.40 -4.91 -2.52
CA GLY A 18 -10.24 -3.71 -2.44
C GLY A 18 -9.58 -2.46 -1.87
N LYS A 19 -8.25 -2.41 -1.66
CA LYS A 19 -7.53 -1.24 -1.11
C LYS A 19 -7.88 0.07 -1.79
N SER A 20 -7.71 0.13 -3.10
CA SER A 20 -7.92 1.36 -3.87
C SER A 20 -9.38 1.84 -3.84
N PHE A 21 -10.32 0.93 -3.69
CA PHE A 21 -11.73 1.27 -3.50
C PHE A 21 -11.96 1.88 -2.11
N GLN A 22 -11.51 1.18 -1.06
CA GLN A 22 -11.72 1.62 0.32
C GLN A 22 -10.95 2.91 0.66
N SER A 23 -9.73 3.07 0.15
CA SER A 23 -8.95 4.29 0.35
C SER A 23 -9.63 5.51 -0.30
N LYS A 24 -10.22 5.36 -1.50
CA LYS A 24 -11.00 6.41 -2.16
C LYS A 24 -12.30 6.73 -1.41
N LYS A 25 -12.97 5.72 -0.87
CA LYS A 25 -14.19 5.91 -0.06
C LYS A 25 -13.87 6.66 1.23
N LEU A 26 -12.85 6.24 1.97
CA LEU A 26 -12.39 6.94 3.18
C LEU A 26 -12.00 8.39 2.87
N PHE A 27 -11.27 8.63 1.78
CA PHE A 27 -10.91 9.99 1.34
C PHE A 27 -12.16 10.87 1.14
N LYS A 28 -13.16 10.37 0.41
CA LYS A 28 -14.41 11.11 0.18
C LYS A 28 -15.16 11.39 1.49
N ASN A 29 -15.26 10.40 2.38
CA ASN A 29 -15.96 10.51 3.64
C ASN A 29 -15.29 11.51 4.60
N LEU A 30 -13.95 11.49 4.70
CA LEU A 30 -13.22 12.45 5.51
C LEU A 30 -13.31 13.86 4.94
N LYS A 31 -13.26 14.03 3.61
CA LYS A 31 -13.50 15.33 2.96
C LYS A 31 -14.90 15.89 3.25
N LYS A 32 -15.94 15.07 3.15
CA LYS A 32 -17.32 15.47 3.49
C LYS A 32 -17.46 15.91 4.95
N LYS A 33 -16.60 15.39 5.84
CA LYS A 33 -16.54 15.80 7.26
C LYS A 33 -15.63 17.01 7.53
N GLY A 34 -15.15 17.71 6.50
CA GLY A 34 -14.35 18.94 6.62
C GLY A 34 -12.86 18.73 6.90
N PHE A 35 -12.34 17.49 6.85
CA PHE A 35 -10.91 17.27 7.06
C PHE A 35 -10.07 17.64 5.82
N SER A 36 -8.88 18.21 6.07
CA SER A 36 -7.84 18.35 5.04
C SER A 36 -7.18 17.02 4.79
N VAL A 37 -7.47 16.39 3.66
CA VAL A 37 -7.04 15.02 3.34
C VAL A 37 -6.36 14.96 1.98
N ASP A 38 -5.26 14.24 1.93
CA ASP A 38 -4.56 13.86 0.70
C ASP A 38 -4.72 12.35 0.47
N LEU A 39 -4.90 11.95 -0.80
CA LEU A 39 -4.92 10.56 -1.23
C LEU A 39 -3.75 10.31 -2.18
N THR A 40 -3.03 9.22 -1.96
CA THR A 40 -1.87 8.82 -2.76
C THR A 40 -1.73 7.29 -2.81
N ARG A 41 -0.69 6.80 -3.51
CA ARG A 41 -0.40 5.36 -3.65
C ARG A 41 1.08 5.09 -3.85
N GLU A 42 1.51 3.87 -3.59
CA GLU A 42 2.83 3.34 -3.94
C GLU A 42 2.75 2.02 -4.73
N PRO A 43 3.73 1.77 -5.63
CA PRO A 43 4.66 2.76 -6.17
C PRO A 43 3.91 3.81 -6.98
N GLY A 44 4.39 5.08 -7.00
CA GLY A 44 3.76 6.19 -7.71
C GLY A 44 3.40 7.38 -6.81
N GLY A 45 2.37 8.13 -7.17
CA GLY A 45 1.85 9.26 -6.40
C GLY A 45 2.50 10.60 -6.69
N THR A 46 3.55 10.66 -7.53
CA THR A 46 4.18 11.86 -8.08
C THR A 46 4.56 11.62 -9.53
N LYS A 47 4.82 12.67 -10.32
CA LYS A 47 5.16 12.49 -11.74
C LYS A 47 6.35 11.55 -11.93
N SER A 48 7.47 11.80 -11.24
CA SER A 48 8.68 10.96 -11.31
C SER A 48 8.43 9.54 -10.78
N ALA A 49 7.73 9.39 -9.67
CA ALA A 49 7.40 8.07 -9.14
C ALA A 49 6.45 7.26 -10.04
N GLU A 50 5.56 7.91 -10.81
CA GLU A 50 4.71 7.22 -11.79
C GLU A 50 5.52 6.71 -13.00
N GLN A 51 6.55 7.43 -13.44
CA GLN A 51 7.47 6.94 -14.48
C GLN A 51 8.19 5.66 -14.01
N ILE A 52 8.71 5.69 -12.78
CA ILE A 52 9.34 4.50 -12.19
C ILE A 52 8.31 3.37 -12.01
N ARG A 53 7.08 3.69 -11.59
CA ARG A 53 5.98 2.73 -11.51
C ARG A 53 5.70 2.07 -12.85
N ASP A 54 5.69 2.83 -13.92
CA ASP A 54 5.45 2.30 -15.26
C ASP A 54 6.55 1.29 -15.62
N LEU A 55 7.81 1.61 -15.35
CA LEU A 55 8.93 0.68 -15.52
C LEU A 55 8.76 -0.59 -14.66
N ILE A 56 8.31 -0.47 -13.41
CA ILE A 56 8.07 -1.60 -12.53
C ILE A 56 6.92 -2.49 -13.01
N LEU A 57 5.81 -1.92 -13.48
CA LEU A 57 4.56 -2.64 -13.72
C LEU A 57 4.36 -3.08 -15.16
N LYS A 58 5.01 -2.41 -16.11
CA LYS A 58 4.95 -2.78 -17.51
C LYS A 58 6.17 -3.64 -17.82
N ASP A 59 5.95 -4.81 -18.39
CA ASP A 59 7.01 -5.69 -18.91
C ASP A 59 7.58 -5.11 -20.23
N TYR A 60 8.01 -3.85 -20.23
CA TYR A 60 8.39 -3.11 -21.43
C TYR A 60 9.58 -3.71 -22.17
N PHE A 61 10.51 -4.30 -21.43
CA PHE A 61 11.78 -4.74 -21.99
C PHE A 61 11.77 -6.19 -22.43
N PHE A 62 10.65 -6.92 -22.22
CA PHE A 62 10.70 -8.38 -22.26
C PHE A 62 9.53 -9.02 -22.98
N LYS A 63 8.92 -8.32 -23.95
CA LYS A 63 7.86 -8.94 -24.76
C LYS A 63 8.36 -10.20 -25.47
N ASP A 64 9.62 -10.19 -25.87
CA ASP A 64 10.25 -11.26 -26.67
C ASP A 64 11.46 -11.90 -25.98
N SER A 65 11.84 -11.51 -24.77
CA SER A 65 12.94 -12.09 -24.03
C SER A 65 12.50 -12.78 -22.73
N LYS A 66 13.24 -13.81 -22.32
CA LYS A 66 13.06 -14.47 -21.03
C LYS A 66 13.67 -13.68 -19.86
N GLU A 67 14.32 -12.55 -20.12
CA GLU A 67 14.94 -11.72 -19.11
C GLU A 67 13.89 -11.08 -18.20
N LYS A 68 14.23 -10.93 -16.94
CA LYS A 68 13.44 -10.26 -15.90
C LYS A 68 14.36 -9.46 -15.03
N PHE A 69 13.89 -8.36 -14.47
CA PHE A 69 14.66 -7.67 -13.45
C PHE A 69 15.10 -8.62 -12.34
N HIS A 70 16.39 -8.60 -12.05
CA HIS A 70 16.91 -9.29 -10.86
C HIS A 70 16.19 -8.73 -9.61
N LYS A 71 15.99 -9.58 -8.60
CA LYS A 71 15.22 -9.24 -7.39
C LYS A 71 15.70 -7.96 -6.69
N TYR A 72 17.00 -7.66 -6.68
CA TYR A 72 17.54 -6.43 -6.10
C TYR A 72 17.25 -5.21 -6.98
N THR A 73 17.41 -5.31 -8.30
CA THR A 73 17.05 -4.23 -9.24
C THR A 73 15.59 -3.86 -9.10
N ASP A 74 14.70 -4.86 -9.10
CA ASP A 74 13.26 -4.65 -8.88
C ASP A 74 12.99 -3.95 -7.53
N THR A 75 13.67 -4.37 -6.46
CA THR A 75 13.53 -3.77 -5.13
C THR A 75 14.02 -2.32 -5.10
N LEU A 76 15.16 -2.04 -5.73
CA LEU A 76 15.73 -0.69 -5.84
C LEU A 76 14.80 0.26 -6.61
N LEU A 77 14.12 -0.22 -7.65
CA LEU A 77 13.11 0.57 -8.36
C LEU A 77 11.93 0.95 -7.44
N TYR A 78 11.46 0.02 -6.59
CA TYR A 78 10.45 0.36 -5.57
C TYR A 78 10.95 1.39 -4.57
N MET A 79 12.23 1.29 -4.16
CA MET A 79 12.83 2.26 -3.24
C MET A 79 13.02 3.62 -3.88
N ALA A 80 13.41 3.68 -5.16
CA ALA A 80 13.51 4.91 -5.92
C ALA A 80 12.15 5.60 -6.04
N ALA A 81 11.10 4.88 -6.45
CA ALA A 81 9.74 5.40 -6.51
C ALA A 81 9.26 5.93 -5.14
N ARG A 82 9.57 5.20 -4.04
CA ARG A 82 9.25 5.62 -2.68
C ARG A 82 9.99 6.88 -2.26
N ASN A 83 11.26 7.02 -2.62
CA ASN A 83 12.01 8.24 -2.34
C ASN A 83 11.37 9.45 -3.03
N GLU A 84 11.05 9.36 -4.32
CA GLU A 84 10.36 10.41 -5.06
C GLU A 84 8.98 10.76 -4.44
N HIS A 85 8.23 9.74 -4.05
CA HIS A 85 6.96 9.91 -3.38
C HIS A 85 7.11 10.58 -2.01
N PHE A 86 8.11 10.19 -1.23
CA PHE A 86 8.40 10.80 0.06
C PHE A 86 8.78 12.28 -0.07
N GLN A 87 9.74 12.61 -0.94
CA GLN A 87 10.23 13.97 -1.12
C GLN A 87 9.13 14.91 -1.64
N ASN A 88 8.37 14.47 -2.65
CA ASN A 88 7.47 15.32 -3.40
C ASN A 88 6.00 15.27 -2.95
N ARG A 89 5.60 14.30 -2.13
CA ARG A 89 4.21 14.15 -1.66
C ARG A 89 4.09 14.05 -0.16
N ILE A 90 4.76 13.07 0.49
CA ILE A 90 4.58 12.82 1.92
C ILE A 90 5.08 14.03 2.74
N LYS A 91 6.27 14.56 2.44
CA LYS A 91 6.81 15.77 3.12
C LYS A 91 5.85 16.97 3.02
N LYS A 92 5.24 17.17 1.86
CA LYS A 92 4.28 18.27 1.67
C LYS A 92 3.02 18.08 2.56
N SER A 93 2.53 16.86 2.70
CA SER A 93 1.41 16.56 3.58
C SER A 93 1.76 16.73 5.06
N ILE A 94 3.01 16.42 5.45
CA ILE A 94 3.52 16.68 6.81
C ILE A 94 3.51 18.17 7.13
N VAL A 95 4.11 19.00 6.25
CA VAL A 95 4.16 20.46 6.43
C VAL A 95 2.77 21.07 6.52
N LYS A 96 1.84 20.61 5.67
CA LYS A 96 0.44 21.07 5.68
C LYS A 96 -0.38 20.51 6.85
N LYS A 97 0.18 19.59 7.64
CA LYS A 97 -0.51 18.87 8.72
C LYS A 97 -1.80 18.18 8.23
N ASN A 98 -1.80 17.66 7.00
CA ASN A 98 -2.95 16.97 6.41
C ASN A 98 -3.06 15.54 6.92
N ILE A 99 -4.27 14.96 6.80
CA ILE A 99 -4.44 13.51 6.84
C ILE A 99 -3.97 12.96 5.49
N LEU A 100 -3.02 12.04 5.50
CA LEU A 100 -2.52 11.37 4.30
C LEU A 100 -3.02 9.94 4.25
N ILE A 101 -3.73 9.56 3.18
CA ILE A 101 -4.14 8.19 2.90
C ILE A 101 -3.26 7.65 1.78
N CYS A 102 -2.63 6.50 2.00
CA CYS A 102 -1.77 5.85 1.00
C CYS A 102 -2.23 4.41 0.73
N ASP A 103 -2.44 4.09 -0.55
CA ASP A 103 -2.65 2.72 -1.01
C ASP A 103 -1.28 2.06 -1.21
N ARG A 104 -0.88 1.20 -0.29
CA ARG A 104 0.40 0.54 -0.09
C ARG A 104 1.52 1.43 0.48
N PHE A 105 2.39 0.79 1.27
CA PHE A 105 3.60 1.41 1.82
C PHE A 105 4.66 0.32 2.12
N ILE A 106 5.35 0.42 3.25
CA ILE A 106 6.48 -0.44 3.64
C ILE A 106 6.11 -1.93 3.65
N ASP A 107 4.94 -2.29 4.17
CA ASP A 107 4.54 -3.69 4.35
C ASP A 107 4.42 -4.43 3.00
N SER A 108 3.99 -3.72 1.96
CA SER A 108 4.00 -4.26 0.59
C SER A 108 5.40 -4.67 0.16
N THR A 109 6.42 -3.86 0.44
CA THR A 109 7.81 -4.22 0.11
C THR A 109 8.29 -5.42 0.93
N ILE A 110 7.99 -5.45 2.21
CA ILE A 110 8.35 -6.61 3.05
C ILE A 110 7.63 -7.87 2.58
N ALA A 111 6.34 -7.79 2.26
CA ALA A 111 5.57 -8.95 1.83
C ALA A 111 6.01 -9.48 0.46
N TYR A 112 6.27 -8.59 -0.50
CA TYR A 112 6.56 -9.00 -1.89
C TYR A 112 8.05 -9.19 -2.16
N GLN A 113 8.91 -8.26 -1.76
CA GLN A 113 10.34 -8.36 -2.06
C GLN A 113 11.06 -9.26 -1.06
N VAL A 114 10.82 -9.09 0.25
CA VAL A 114 11.51 -9.92 1.25
C VAL A 114 10.92 -11.32 1.28
N TYR A 115 9.65 -11.47 1.65
CA TYR A 115 9.04 -12.80 1.79
C TYR A 115 8.69 -13.45 0.46
N GLY A 116 8.33 -12.67 -0.57
CA GLY A 116 7.95 -13.18 -1.89
C GLY A 116 9.13 -13.53 -2.77
N LYS A 117 10.16 -12.68 -2.83
CA LYS A 117 11.32 -12.82 -3.73
C LYS A 117 12.64 -13.18 -3.02
N GLY A 118 12.63 -13.28 -1.70
CA GLY A 118 13.84 -13.63 -0.93
C GLY A 118 14.92 -12.54 -0.96
N VAL A 119 14.53 -11.26 -0.96
CA VAL A 119 15.47 -10.15 -0.80
C VAL A 119 15.85 -10.03 0.67
N ASP A 120 17.11 -9.70 0.95
CA ASP A 120 17.56 -9.53 2.33
C ASP A 120 16.77 -8.43 3.05
N LYS A 121 16.24 -8.79 4.20
CA LYS A 121 15.44 -7.88 5.03
C LYS A 121 16.28 -6.74 5.62
N LYS A 122 17.55 -7.00 5.97
CA LYS A 122 18.45 -5.97 6.51
C LYS A 122 18.70 -4.88 5.46
N PHE A 123 18.96 -5.28 4.20
CA PHE A 123 19.09 -4.38 3.06
C PHE A 123 17.85 -3.49 2.88
N VAL A 124 16.65 -4.09 2.84
CA VAL A 124 15.39 -3.36 2.69
C VAL A 124 15.18 -2.37 3.84
N ASN A 125 15.42 -2.79 5.08
CA ASN A 125 15.25 -1.94 6.26
C ASN A 125 16.25 -0.77 6.28
N LEU A 126 17.50 -1.00 5.85
CA LEU A 126 18.52 0.04 5.77
C LEU A 126 18.09 1.16 4.83
N ILE A 127 17.63 0.80 3.63
CA ILE A 127 17.18 1.78 2.63
C ILE A 127 15.92 2.51 3.13
N HIS A 128 14.94 1.80 3.70
CA HIS A 128 13.76 2.43 4.31
C HIS A 128 14.14 3.45 5.37
N LYS A 129 15.09 3.10 6.25
CA LYS A 129 15.58 4.02 7.29
C LYS A 129 16.21 5.28 6.69
N LYS A 130 16.99 5.13 5.61
CA LYS A 130 17.63 6.26 4.92
C LYS A 130 16.61 7.17 4.22
N ILE A 131 15.61 6.59 3.52
CA ILE A 131 14.60 7.36 2.78
C ILE A 131 13.59 8.03 3.73
N LEU A 132 13.05 7.28 4.69
CA LEU A 132 11.88 7.69 5.47
C LEU A 132 12.23 8.25 6.85
N GLY A 133 13.44 8.00 7.35
CA GLY A 133 13.84 8.40 8.70
C GLY A 133 12.93 7.79 9.76
N LYS A 134 12.27 8.65 10.54
CA LYS A 134 11.33 8.27 11.60
C LYS A 134 9.87 8.18 11.15
N ILE A 135 9.57 8.44 9.87
CA ILE A 135 8.18 8.46 9.38
C ILE A 135 7.60 7.05 9.35
N LYS A 136 6.49 6.89 10.04
CA LYS A 136 5.70 5.65 10.11
C LYS A 136 4.21 5.97 10.02
N PRO A 137 3.37 5.06 9.50
CA PRO A 137 1.93 5.20 9.56
C PRO A 137 1.43 5.28 11.01
N ASN A 138 0.45 6.16 11.27
CA ASN A 138 -0.29 6.17 12.53
C ASN A 138 -1.22 4.95 12.60
N VAL A 139 -1.77 4.56 11.43
CA VAL A 139 -2.59 3.37 11.32
C VAL A 139 -2.41 2.70 9.95
N THR A 140 -2.30 1.37 9.94
CA THR A 140 -2.29 0.53 8.74
C THR A 140 -3.52 -0.36 8.78
N ILE A 141 -4.35 -0.29 7.74
CA ILE A 141 -5.51 -1.16 7.54
C ILE A 141 -5.10 -2.27 6.59
N LEU A 142 -4.98 -3.48 7.10
CA LEU A 142 -4.78 -4.67 6.30
C LEU A 142 -6.12 -5.26 5.88
N LEU A 143 -6.40 -5.24 4.57
CA LEU A 143 -7.56 -5.89 4.00
C LEU A 143 -7.25 -7.35 3.68
N LYS A 144 -7.76 -8.26 4.52
CA LYS A 144 -7.69 -9.71 4.32
C LYS A 144 -8.87 -10.15 3.44
N VAL A 145 -8.60 -10.97 2.42
CA VAL A 145 -9.62 -11.46 1.48
C VAL A 145 -9.47 -12.96 1.21
N LYS A 146 -10.57 -13.67 0.94
CA LYS A 146 -10.50 -15.05 0.42
C LYS A 146 -9.78 -15.04 -0.92
N ILE A 147 -8.71 -15.85 -1.08
CA ILE A 147 -7.87 -15.85 -2.29
C ILE A 147 -8.70 -16.06 -3.57
N SER A 148 -9.70 -16.96 -3.52
CA SER A 148 -10.62 -17.20 -4.64
C SER A 148 -11.38 -15.92 -5.06
N LYS A 149 -11.87 -15.12 -4.09
CA LYS A 149 -12.53 -13.84 -4.39
C LYS A 149 -11.57 -12.81 -4.95
N ALA A 150 -10.34 -12.70 -4.42
CA ALA A 150 -9.32 -11.83 -4.96
C ALA A 150 -9.02 -12.16 -6.43
N LEU A 151 -8.78 -13.44 -6.74
CA LEU A 151 -8.50 -13.89 -8.11
C LEU A 151 -9.70 -13.65 -9.05
N LYS A 152 -10.96 -13.86 -8.59
CA LYS A 152 -12.17 -13.54 -9.37
C LYS A 152 -12.24 -12.05 -9.72
N ARG A 153 -11.93 -11.16 -8.75
CA ARG A 153 -11.89 -9.70 -8.99
C ARG A 153 -10.78 -9.30 -9.97
N LEU A 154 -9.60 -9.96 -9.89
CA LEU A 154 -8.48 -9.71 -10.79
C LEU A 154 -8.78 -10.14 -12.23
N LYS A 155 -9.47 -11.28 -12.44
CA LYS A 155 -9.90 -11.73 -13.77
C LYS A 155 -10.77 -10.70 -14.49
N LYS A 156 -11.62 -9.96 -13.74
CA LYS A 156 -12.50 -8.91 -14.28
C LYS A 156 -11.79 -7.58 -14.56
N ARG A 157 -10.50 -7.46 -14.23
CA ARG A 157 -9.75 -6.21 -14.37
C ARG A 157 -9.39 -5.97 -15.82
N VAL A 158 -9.78 -4.81 -16.36
CA VAL A 158 -9.51 -4.42 -17.76
C VAL A 158 -8.01 -4.21 -18.00
N LYS A 159 -7.34 -3.40 -17.18
CA LYS A 159 -5.91 -3.14 -17.30
C LYS A 159 -5.13 -4.03 -16.34
N LYS A 160 -4.55 -5.11 -16.85
CA LYS A 160 -3.71 -6.03 -16.10
C LYS A 160 -2.27 -5.51 -16.01
N ASN A 161 -1.57 -5.89 -14.95
CA ASN A 161 -0.13 -5.66 -14.77
C ASN A 161 0.57 -6.98 -14.40
N ARG A 162 1.90 -6.98 -14.27
CA ARG A 162 2.68 -8.20 -13.99
C ARG A 162 2.23 -8.94 -12.72
N TYR A 163 1.72 -8.24 -11.70
CA TYR A 163 1.26 -8.87 -10.47
C TYR A 163 -0.02 -9.68 -10.67
N ASP A 164 -0.88 -9.28 -11.61
CA ASP A 164 -2.12 -10.00 -11.92
C ASP A 164 -1.87 -11.38 -12.56
N LYS A 165 -0.62 -11.65 -13.00
CA LYS A 165 -0.17 -12.92 -13.61
C LYS A 165 0.43 -13.90 -12.58
N PHE A 166 0.58 -13.52 -11.31
CA PHE A 166 1.19 -14.39 -10.31
C PHE A 166 0.30 -15.58 -9.94
N SER A 167 0.96 -16.68 -9.52
CA SER A 167 0.27 -17.91 -9.13
C SER A 167 -0.58 -17.72 -7.86
N LYS A 168 -1.58 -18.58 -7.68
CA LYS A 168 -2.38 -18.64 -6.45
C LYS A 168 -1.49 -18.79 -5.20
N ASN A 169 -0.45 -19.63 -5.28
CA ASN A 169 0.50 -19.84 -4.18
C ASN A 169 1.26 -18.57 -3.80
N PHE A 170 1.61 -17.72 -4.76
CA PHE A 170 2.23 -16.44 -4.50
C PHE A 170 1.30 -15.54 -3.64
N TYR A 171 0.03 -15.43 -4.00
CA TYR A 171 -0.93 -14.64 -3.22
C TYR A 171 -1.18 -15.19 -1.82
N VAL A 172 -1.20 -16.52 -1.67
CA VAL A 172 -1.29 -17.18 -0.35
C VAL A 172 -0.09 -16.79 0.51
N LYS A 173 1.14 -16.91 -0.01
CA LYS A 173 2.36 -16.54 0.70
C LYS A 173 2.38 -15.05 1.05
N ALA A 174 2.03 -14.18 0.10
CA ALA A 174 1.98 -12.74 0.31
C ALA A 174 0.96 -12.37 1.40
N GLN A 175 -0.26 -12.93 1.36
CA GLN A 175 -1.27 -12.64 2.38
C GLN A 175 -0.86 -13.14 3.77
N LYS A 176 -0.26 -14.35 3.87
CA LYS A 176 0.31 -14.83 5.13
C LYS A 176 1.38 -13.88 5.68
N SER A 177 2.21 -13.31 4.80
CA SER A 177 3.24 -12.35 5.18
C SER A 177 2.65 -11.04 5.72
N PHE A 178 1.64 -10.48 5.04
CA PHE A 178 0.91 -9.30 5.54
C PHE A 178 0.28 -9.55 6.90
N ILE A 179 -0.37 -10.70 7.09
CA ILE A 179 -0.98 -11.07 8.38
C ILE A 179 0.09 -11.17 9.47
N LYS A 180 1.22 -11.82 9.20
CA LYS A 180 2.35 -11.92 10.15
C LYS A 180 2.91 -10.55 10.54
N ILE A 181 3.03 -9.62 9.57
CA ILE A 181 3.47 -8.24 9.83
C ILE A 181 2.44 -7.53 10.73
N ALA A 182 1.16 -7.60 10.39
CA ALA A 182 0.10 -6.95 11.16
C ALA A 182 -0.01 -7.48 12.59
N GLN A 183 0.11 -8.80 12.79
CA GLN A 183 0.08 -9.42 14.11
C GLN A 183 1.25 -9.00 15.01
N LYS A 184 2.42 -8.70 14.43
CA LYS A 184 3.57 -8.17 15.17
C LYS A 184 3.42 -6.69 15.54
N ASN A 185 2.52 -5.97 14.87
CA ASN A 185 2.35 -4.52 15.00
C ASN A 185 0.92 -4.14 15.42
N ARG A 186 0.27 -4.91 16.30
CA ARG A 186 -1.16 -4.77 16.67
C ARG A 186 -1.57 -3.36 17.15
N LYS A 187 -0.63 -2.58 17.70
CA LYS A 187 -0.91 -1.20 18.13
C LYS A 187 -1.28 -0.27 16.96
N THR A 188 -0.70 -0.50 15.79
CA THR A 188 -0.87 0.35 14.59
C THR A 188 -1.59 -0.36 13.44
N HIS A 189 -1.63 -1.70 13.43
CA HIS A 189 -2.23 -2.48 12.34
C HIS A 189 -3.58 -3.06 12.75
N ILE A 190 -4.55 -2.92 11.85
CA ILE A 190 -5.91 -3.42 12.00
C ILE A 190 -6.21 -4.33 10.82
N ILE A 191 -6.60 -5.57 11.10
CA ILE A 191 -6.96 -6.55 10.07
C ILE A 191 -8.46 -6.54 9.91
N LEU A 192 -8.93 -6.23 8.69
CA LEU A 192 -10.35 -6.26 8.34
C LEU A 192 -10.62 -7.27 7.23
N ASN A 193 -11.73 -7.97 7.31
CA ASN A 193 -12.17 -8.90 6.28
C ASN A 193 -12.84 -8.13 5.13
N SER A 194 -12.28 -8.23 3.93
CA SER A 194 -12.81 -7.60 2.71
C SER A 194 -13.34 -8.63 1.70
N SER A 195 -13.69 -9.82 2.20
CA SER A 195 -14.22 -10.87 1.34
C SER A 195 -15.65 -10.59 0.89
N GLU A 196 -16.42 -9.88 1.68
CA GLU A 196 -17.79 -9.49 1.34
C GLU A 196 -17.82 -8.10 0.68
N ASP A 197 -18.69 -7.97 -0.34
CA ASP A 197 -18.87 -6.71 -1.06
C ASP A 197 -20.08 -5.95 -0.45
N ASN A 198 -19.94 -5.53 0.82
CA ASN A 198 -20.98 -4.80 1.55
C ASN A 198 -20.48 -3.40 1.99
N SER A 199 -21.44 -2.54 2.36
CA SER A 199 -21.18 -1.18 2.86
C SER A 199 -20.63 -1.15 4.29
N ASP A 200 -20.67 -2.24 5.03
CA ASP A 200 -20.31 -2.25 6.45
C ASP A 200 -18.82 -2.07 6.64
N LEU A 201 -18.01 -2.66 5.76
CA LEU A 201 -16.55 -2.45 5.77
C LEU A 201 -16.17 -0.98 5.62
N GLU A 202 -16.90 -0.21 4.79
CA GLU A 202 -16.68 1.25 4.64
C GLU A 202 -17.00 1.99 5.94
N LYS A 203 -18.11 1.65 6.59
CA LYS A 203 -18.52 2.24 7.88
C LYS A 203 -17.53 1.90 8.98
N ASP A 204 -17.11 0.64 9.07
CA ASP A 204 -16.13 0.18 10.06
C ASP A 204 -14.80 0.93 9.90
N ILE A 205 -14.28 1.02 8.67
CA ILE A 205 -13.05 1.78 8.38
C ILE A 205 -13.19 3.23 8.83
N LEU A 206 -14.30 3.89 8.49
CA LEU A 206 -14.53 5.28 8.87
C LEU A 206 -14.56 5.44 10.40
N ASN A 207 -15.31 4.60 11.11
CA ASN A 207 -15.43 4.64 12.57
C ASN A 207 -14.08 4.42 13.26
N ILE A 208 -13.30 3.43 12.81
CA ILE A 208 -11.97 3.15 13.31
C ILE A 208 -11.06 4.39 13.15
N ILE A 209 -11.06 4.99 11.97
CA ILE A 209 -10.21 6.15 11.69
C ILE A 209 -10.65 7.36 12.49
N MET A 210 -11.95 7.64 12.59
CA MET A 210 -12.48 8.75 13.40
C MET A 210 -12.07 8.62 14.88
N ASN A 211 -12.13 7.42 15.45
CA ASN A 211 -11.71 7.15 16.82
C ASN A 211 -10.19 7.32 17.02
N ARG A 212 -9.37 7.04 15.98
CA ARG A 212 -7.91 7.21 16.03
C ARG A 212 -7.46 8.65 15.84
N ILE A 213 -8.19 9.43 15.05
CA ILE A 213 -7.90 10.85 14.81
C ILE A 213 -8.23 11.72 16.04
N LYS A 214 -9.25 11.35 16.82
CA LYS A 214 -9.68 12.10 18.02
C LYS A 214 -8.72 11.92 19.22
N ARG A 215 -7.91 10.87 19.21
CA ARG A 215 -6.87 10.61 20.23
C ARG A 215 -5.58 11.36 19.88
#